data_c371c9b31708d19d03a63e188388c70b
#
_entry.id   c371c9b31708d19d03a63e188388c70b
#
_cell.length_a   1.000
_cell.length_b   1.000
_cell.length_c   1.000
_cell.angle_alpha   90.00
_cell.angle_beta   90.00
_cell.angle_gamma   90.00
#
_symmetry.space_group_name_H-M   'P 1'
#
loop_
_entity.id
_entity.type
_entity.pdbx_description
1 polymer ?
#
loop_
_entity_poly.entity_id
_entity_poly.type
_entity_poly.pdbx_seq_one_letter_code
_entity_poly.pdbx_strand_id
1 'polypeptide(L)'
;APVRRSCYAADRTGHMILQTLYQNCVKLGIEFYNEFYVLDLVMNKVGKEERPSAVVAYELATGDLHVFQGKSIVFATGGFGKIFKTTSNAHTLTGDGVGIIYRKGLPLEDMEFYQFHPTGLAGLGILLSEAARGEGGILRNASGERFMERYAPAIKDLAPRDMVARAMAN
;
A
#
# COMPACT_ATOMS: atom_id res chain seq x y z
N ALA A 1 12.06 -13.77 26.17
CA ALA A 1 11.79 -14.73 25.10
C ALA A 1 10.90 -14.06 24.06
N PRO A 2 11.09 -14.31 22.74
CA PRO A 2 10.23 -13.75 21.72
C PRO A 2 8.80 -14.28 21.88
N VAL A 3 7.83 -13.38 21.83
CA VAL A 3 6.40 -13.73 21.90
C VAL A 3 5.88 -13.99 20.48
N ARG A 4 5.24 -15.13 20.27
CA ARG A 4 4.56 -15.44 19.01
C ARG A 4 3.34 -14.55 18.86
N ARG A 5 3.37 -13.63 17.88
CA ARG A 5 2.30 -12.66 17.61
C ARG A 5 1.90 -12.54 16.13
N SER A 6 2.61 -13.23 15.27
CA SER A 6 2.31 -13.23 13.84
C SER A 6 1.48 -14.44 13.46
N CYS A 7 0.38 -14.21 12.73
CA CYS A 7 -0.45 -15.26 12.15
C CYS A 7 -0.17 -15.34 10.65
N TYR A 8 -0.12 -16.54 10.12
CA TYR A 8 0.13 -16.77 8.71
C TYR A 8 -0.53 -18.06 8.21
N ALA A 9 -0.75 -18.15 6.93
CA ALA A 9 -1.24 -19.33 6.21
C ALA A 9 -0.25 -19.70 5.10
N ALA A 10 0.96 -20.12 5.49
CA ALA A 10 2.08 -20.39 4.60
C ALA A 10 2.30 -19.22 3.61
N ASP A 11 2.44 -19.53 2.33
CA ASP A 11 2.63 -18.56 1.23
C ASP A 11 1.31 -17.91 0.75
N ARG A 12 0.16 -18.30 1.32
CA ARG A 12 -1.18 -17.83 0.93
C ARG A 12 -1.85 -16.90 1.93
N THR A 13 -1.09 -16.32 2.85
CA THR A 13 -1.64 -15.48 3.94
C THR A 13 -2.52 -14.34 3.39
N GLY A 14 -2.04 -13.59 2.40
CA GLY A 14 -2.81 -12.50 1.79
C GLY A 14 -4.10 -12.99 1.12
N HIS A 15 -4.02 -14.09 0.36
CA HIS A 15 -5.18 -14.71 -0.27
C HIS A 15 -6.24 -15.16 0.76
N MET A 16 -5.81 -15.79 1.84
CA MET A 16 -6.72 -16.25 2.90
C MET A 16 -7.41 -15.10 3.62
N ILE A 17 -6.71 -14.00 3.87
CA ILE A 17 -7.30 -12.80 4.45
C ILE A 17 -8.39 -12.25 3.51
N LEU A 18 -8.06 -12.05 2.25
CA LEU A 18 -8.98 -11.50 1.25
C LEU A 18 -10.20 -12.39 1.07
N GLN A 19 -10.01 -13.71 0.91
CA GLN A 19 -11.10 -14.68 0.75
C GLN A 19 -12.03 -14.68 1.96
N THR A 20 -11.48 -14.68 3.17
CA THR A 20 -12.27 -14.69 4.40
C THR A 20 -13.11 -13.43 4.54
N LEU A 21 -12.51 -12.25 4.30
CA LEU A 21 -13.22 -10.98 4.36
C LEU A 21 -14.31 -10.90 3.28
N TYR A 22 -14.00 -11.29 2.05
CA TYR A 22 -14.97 -11.30 0.95
C TYR A 22 -16.17 -12.20 1.26
N GLN A 23 -15.94 -13.43 1.73
CA GLN A 23 -17.01 -14.36 2.12
C GLN A 23 -17.90 -13.77 3.23
N ASN A 24 -17.34 -13.08 4.20
CA ASN A 24 -18.11 -12.41 5.25
C ASN A 24 -18.95 -11.26 4.69
N CYS A 25 -18.40 -10.46 3.77
CA CYS A 25 -19.15 -9.40 3.10
C CYS A 25 -20.35 -9.97 2.34
N VAL A 26 -20.15 -11.05 1.56
CA VAL A 26 -21.24 -11.73 0.84
C VAL A 26 -22.29 -12.26 1.80
N LYS A 27 -21.87 -12.90 2.90
CA LYS A 27 -22.79 -13.40 3.94
C LYS A 27 -23.64 -12.29 4.57
N LEU A 28 -23.08 -11.09 4.69
CA LEU A 28 -23.78 -9.93 5.25
C LEU A 28 -24.61 -9.16 4.21
N GLY A 29 -24.64 -9.60 2.96
CA GLY A 29 -25.39 -8.96 1.89
C GLY A 29 -24.83 -7.62 1.46
N ILE A 30 -23.52 -7.40 1.61
CA ILE A 30 -22.87 -6.18 1.16
C ILE A 30 -22.79 -6.19 -0.38
N GLU A 31 -23.25 -5.13 -1.00
CA GLU A 31 -23.19 -4.95 -2.45
C GLU A 31 -21.77 -4.59 -2.89
N PHE A 32 -21.35 -5.17 -4.02
CA PHE A 32 -20.05 -4.91 -4.65
C PHE A 32 -20.27 -4.32 -6.04
N TYR A 33 -19.61 -3.19 -6.29
CA TYR A 33 -19.57 -2.54 -7.60
C TYR A 33 -18.17 -2.73 -8.19
N ASN A 34 -17.98 -3.85 -8.87
CA ASN A 34 -16.71 -4.18 -9.51
C ASN A 34 -16.51 -3.38 -10.80
N GLU A 35 -15.25 -3.05 -11.11
CA GLU A 35 -14.90 -2.30 -12.32
C GLU A 35 -15.52 -0.90 -12.39
N PHE A 36 -15.72 -0.28 -11.22
CA PHE A 36 -16.08 1.13 -11.10
C PHE A 36 -14.84 1.95 -10.71
N TYR A 37 -14.50 2.92 -11.53
CA TYR A 37 -13.38 3.82 -11.25
C TYR A 37 -13.86 5.09 -10.58
N VAL A 38 -13.45 5.30 -9.33
CA VAL A 38 -13.83 6.49 -8.55
C VAL A 38 -13.07 7.71 -9.07
N LEU A 39 -13.82 8.70 -9.54
CA LEU A 39 -13.29 9.94 -10.11
C LEU A 39 -13.14 11.04 -9.06
N ASP A 40 -14.13 11.19 -8.19
CA ASP A 40 -14.20 12.32 -7.28
C ASP A 40 -15.06 12.05 -6.04
N LEU A 41 -14.88 12.90 -5.04
CA LEU A 41 -15.66 12.97 -3.80
C LEU A 41 -16.59 14.19 -3.84
N VAL A 42 -17.86 13.99 -3.61
CA VAL A 42 -18.85 15.07 -3.53
C VAL A 42 -18.90 15.61 -2.11
N MET A 43 -18.72 16.91 -1.98
CA MET A 43 -18.83 17.64 -0.71
C MET A 43 -20.12 18.43 -0.68
N ASN A 44 -20.91 18.31 0.39
CA ASN A 44 -22.12 19.08 0.61
C ASN A 44 -21.95 20.02 1.79
N LYS A 45 -22.51 21.21 1.67
CA LYS A 45 -22.58 22.18 2.77
C LYS A 45 -23.73 21.82 3.71
N VAL A 46 -23.41 21.65 4.99
CA VAL A 46 -24.36 21.45 6.06
C VAL A 46 -24.14 22.58 7.08
N GLY A 47 -24.91 23.67 6.95
CA GLY A 47 -24.65 24.87 7.71
C GLY A 47 -23.36 25.56 7.30
N LYS A 48 -22.41 25.66 8.24
CA LYS A 48 -21.07 26.25 8.00
C LYS A 48 -20.01 25.19 7.64
N GLU A 49 -20.34 23.91 7.73
CA GLU A 49 -19.40 22.82 7.50
C GLU A 49 -19.59 22.19 6.11
N GLU A 50 -18.51 21.75 5.51
CA GLU A 50 -18.53 20.89 4.33
C GLU A 50 -18.30 19.43 4.77
N ARG A 51 -19.16 18.53 4.27
CA ARG A 51 -19.08 17.10 4.60
C ARG A 51 -19.14 16.24 3.34
N PRO A 52 -18.36 15.14 3.29
CA PRO A 52 -18.51 14.15 2.22
C PRO A 52 -19.92 13.57 2.21
N SER A 53 -20.50 13.42 1.02
CA SER A 53 -21.89 12.94 0.86
C SER A 53 -22.05 11.86 -0.20
N ALA A 54 -21.16 11.83 -1.18
CA ALA A 54 -21.19 10.84 -2.26
C ALA A 54 -19.82 10.70 -2.91
N VAL A 55 -19.64 9.62 -3.66
CA VAL A 55 -18.55 9.47 -4.62
C VAL A 55 -19.11 9.44 -6.03
N VAL A 56 -18.35 9.99 -6.98
CA VAL A 56 -18.63 9.88 -8.41
C VAL A 56 -17.68 8.84 -8.98
N ALA A 57 -18.24 7.87 -9.66
CA ALA A 57 -17.47 6.85 -10.35
C ALA A 57 -18.02 6.63 -11.75
N TYR A 58 -17.19 6.11 -12.64
CA TYR A 58 -17.67 5.63 -13.90
C TYR A 58 -17.48 4.10 -14.01
N GLU A 59 -18.45 3.46 -14.62
CA GLU A 59 -18.40 2.03 -14.92
C GLU A 59 -17.47 1.80 -16.11
N LEU A 60 -16.44 0.96 -15.93
CA LEU A 60 -15.43 0.72 -16.96
C LEU A 60 -16.00 0.02 -18.20
N ALA A 61 -17.05 -0.80 -18.01
CA ALA A 61 -17.67 -1.55 -19.11
C ALA A 61 -18.48 -0.66 -20.07
N THR A 62 -19.19 0.34 -19.53
CA THR A 62 -20.14 1.17 -20.31
C THR A 62 -19.65 2.60 -20.51
N GLY A 63 -18.81 3.11 -19.61
CA GLY A 63 -18.41 4.50 -19.53
C GLY A 63 -19.43 5.41 -18.87
N ASP A 64 -20.52 4.87 -18.32
CA ASP A 64 -21.56 5.63 -17.66
C ASP A 64 -21.09 6.17 -16.31
N LEU A 65 -21.58 7.36 -15.95
CA LEU A 65 -21.29 8.00 -14.68
C LEU A 65 -22.34 7.63 -13.63
N HIS A 66 -21.86 7.26 -12.46
CA HIS A 66 -22.67 6.88 -11.32
C HIS A 66 -22.33 7.72 -10.10
N VAL A 67 -23.35 8.01 -9.28
CA VAL A 67 -23.18 8.72 -8.00
C VAL A 67 -23.64 7.81 -6.88
N PHE A 68 -22.71 7.44 -6.01
CA PHE A 68 -22.98 6.60 -4.85
C PHE A 68 -23.05 7.48 -3.60
N GLN A 69 -24.26 7.62 -3.05
CA GLN A 69 -24.49 8.39 -1.84
C GLN A 69 -24.27 7.54 -0.59
N GLY A 70 -23.65 8.13 0.43
CA GLY A 70 -23.40 7.46 1.70
C GLY A 70 -23.45 8.42 2.88
N LYS A 71 -23.92 7.93 4.02
CA LYS A 71 -23.86 8.66 5.30
C LYS A 71 -22.43 8.79 5.81
N SER A 72 -21.59 7.85 5.46
CA SER A 72 -20.16 7.82 5.74
C SER A 72 -19.44 7.19 4.55
N ILE A 73 -18.26 7.69 4.22
CA ILE A 73 -17.44 7.20 3.11
C ILE A 73 -16.08 6.85 3.67
N VAL A 74 -15.63 5.62 3.40
CA VAL A 74 -14.32 5.13 3.81
C VAL A 74 -13.45 4.99 2.57
N PHE A 75 -12.36 5.72 2.50
CA PHE A 75 -11.32 5.55 1.50
C PHE A 75 -10.34 4.47 1.96
N ALA A 76 -10.38 3.31 1.34
CA ALA A 76 -9.50 2.18 1.61
C ALA A 76 -8.74 1.77 0.33
N THR A 77 -8.21 2.76 -0.39
CA THR A 77 -7.63 2.64 -1.74
C THR A 77 -6.20 2.09 -1.74
N GLY A 78 -5.70 1.66 -0.58
CA GLY A 78 -4.35 1.13 -0.43
C GLY A 78 -3.26 2.18 -0.59
N GLY A 79 -2.05 1.73 -0.94
CA GLY A 79 -0.89 2.59 -1.09
C GLY A 79 -0.83 3.35 -2.41
N PHE A 80 0.25 4.08 -2.62
CA PHE A 80 0.46 4.92 -3.80
C PHE A 80 1.85 4.71 -4.43
N GLY A 81 2.40 3.51 -4.33
CA GLY A 81 3.77 3.22 -4.80
C GLY A 81 4.00 3.43 -6.29
N LYS A 82 2.94 3.46 -7.11
CA LYS A 82 3.05 3.71 -8.56
C LYS A 82 3.38 5.16 -8.96
N ILE A 83 3.41 6.08 -8.00
CA ILE A 83 3.96 7.42 -8.25
C ILE A 83 5.50 7.41 -8.40
N PHE A 84 6.16 6.35 -7.92
CA PHE A 84 7.62 6.21 -8.01
C PHE A 84 8.03 5.44 -9.27
N LYS A 85 9.15 5.85 -9.87
CA LYS A 85 9.68 5.23 -11.11
C LYS A 85 9.96 3.74 -10.95
N THR A 86 10.55 3.34 -9.83
CA THR A 86 10.86 1.95 -9.52
C THR A 86 9.99 1.47 -8.37
N THR A 87 9.12 0.51 -8.64
CA THR A 87 8.16 0.01 -7.66
C THR A 87 7.71 -1.40 -8.02
N SER A 88 7.50 -2.22 -6.99
CA SER A 88 6.88 -3.55 -7.07
C SER A 88 5.38 -3.52 -6.75
N ASN A 89 4.80 -2.34 -6.51
CA ASN A 89 3.37 -2.20 -6.22
C ASN A 89 2.49 -2.55 -7.43
N ALA A 90 1.26 -2.99 -7.15
CA ALA A 90 0.27 -3.23 -8.18
C ALA A 90 -0.01 -1.97 -9.00
N HIS A 91 -0.38 -2.15 -10.27
CA HIS A 91 -0.64 -1.04 -11.21
C HIS A 91 -1.76 -0.11 -10.76
N THR A 92 -2.68 -0.59 -9.93
CA THR A 92 -3.80 0.18 -9.37
C THR A 92 -3.44 1.11 -8.22
N LEU A 93 -2.22 1.01 -7.67
CA LEU A 93 -1.77 1.82 -6.53
C LEU A 93 -1.17 3.16 -7.00
N THR A 94 -1.98 3.96 -7.64
CA THR A 94 -1.62 5.20 -8.33
C THR A 94 -1.71 6.46 -7.45
N GLY A 95 -2.28 6.35 -6.24
CA GLY A 95 -2.48 7.47 -5.33
C GLY A 95 -3.71 8.33 -5.62
N ASP A 96 -4.60 7.88 -6.50
CA ASP A 96 -5.81 8.64 -6.87
C ASP A 96 -6.69 8.92 -5.66
N GLY A 97 -6.88 7.93 -4.77
CA GLY A 97 -7.66 8.13 -3.54
C GLY A 97 -7.10 9.24 -2.64
N VAL A 98 -5.79 9.23 -2.42
CA VAL A 98 -5.09 10.29 -1.67
C VAL A 98 -5.23 11.63 -2.38
N GLY A 99 -5.06 11.64 -3.72
CA GLY A 99 -5.19 12.83 -4.54
C GLY A 99 -6.60 13.45 -4.49
N ILE A 100 -7.63 12.62 -4.51
CA ILE A 100 -9.04 13.07 -4.38
C ILE A 100 -9.25 13.77 -3.02
N ILE A 101 -8.83 13.14 -1.92
CA ILE A 101 -8.94 13.66 -0.56
C ILE A 101 -8.23 15.01 -0.45
N TYR A 102 -6.98 15.08 -0.94
CA TYR A 102 -6.17 16.30 -0.92
C TYR A 102 -6.82 17.45 -1.69
N ARG A 103 -7.34 17.19 -2.91
CA ARG A 103 -8.01 18.21 -3.73
C ARG A 103 -9.30 18.75 -3.10
N LYS A 104 -9.93 18.00 -2.20
CA LYS A 104 -11.10 18.47 -1.44
C LYS A 104 -10.74 19.26 -0.18
N GLY A 105 -9.46 19.51 0.05
CA GLY A 105 -9.00 20.25 1.24
C GLY A 105 -9.14 19.48 2.55
N LEU A 106 -9.33 18.15 2.46
CA LEU A 106 -9.38 17.29 3.63
C LEU A 106 -7.95 16.98 4.12
N PRO A 107 -7.74 16.85 5.44
CA PRO A 107 -6.42 16.62 5.99
C PRO A 107 -5.87 15.26 5.59
N LEU A 108 -4.57 15.22 5.36
CA LEU A 108 -3.77 14.01 5.23
C LEU A 108 -2.80 13.95 6.40
N GLU A 109 -2.50 12.75 6.87
CA GLU A 109 -1.63 12.52 8.03
C GLU A 109 -0.52 11.56 7.67
N ASP A 110 0.65 11.75 8.29
CA ASP A 110 1.81 10.84 8.23
C ASP A 110 2.36 10.60 6.81
N MET A 111 2.20 11.55 5.90
CA MET A 111 2.61 11.40 4.49
C MET A 111 4.12 11.23 4.31
N GLU A 112 4.93 11.64 5.28
CA GLU A 112 6.38 11.45 5.30
C GLU A 112 6.81 10.02 5.65
N PHE A 113 5.94 9.20 6.21
CA PHE A 113 6.24 7.82 6.62
C PHE A 113 6.05 6.81 5.48
N TYR A 114 6.54 7.17 4.30
CA TYR A 114 6.57 6.24 3.17
C TYR A 114 7.80 5.32 3.28
N GLN A 115 7.57 4.01 3.43
CA GLN A 115 8.65 3.03 3.58
C GLN A 115 8.93 2.32 2.25
N PHE A 116 10.16 2.45 1.75
CA PHE A 116 10.65 1.66 0.64
C PHE A 116 11.13 0.29 1.09
N HIS A 117 10.86 -0.74 0.28
CA HIS A 117 11.49 -2.04 0.48
C HIS A 117 12.93 -1.97 -0.04
N PRO A 118 13.95 -2.38 0.75
CA PRO A 118 15.34 -2.15 0.38
C PRO A 118 15.84 -3.05 -0.75
N THR A 119 15.22 -4.23 -0.96
CA THR A 119 15.73 -5.21 -1.91
C THR A 119 14.71 -5.55 -2.99
N GLY A 120 15.13 -5.45 -4.24
CA GLY A 120 14.37 -5.82 -5.43
C GLY A 120 15.29 -6.27 -6.54
N LEU A 121 14.76 -7.01 -7.51
CA LEU A 121 15.48 -7.43 -8.70
C LEU A 121 15.51 -6.29 -9.72
N ALA A 122 16.70 -5.82 -10.04
CA ALA A 122 16.89 -4.75 -10.99
C ALA A 122 16.31 -5.11 -12.37
N GLY A 123 15.65 -4.15 -13.00
CA GLY A 123 15.00 -4.31 -14.31
C GLY A 123 13.67 -5.04 -14.30
N LEU A 124 13.40 -5.90 -13.33
CA LEU A 124 12.16 -6.67 -13.26
C LEU A 124 11.11 -6.03 -12.32
N GLY A 125 11.53 -5.18 -11.40
CA GLY A 125 10.63 -4.58 -10.41
C GLY A 125 10.02 -5.60 -9.43
N ILE A 126 10.62 -6.77 -9.29
CA ILE A 126 10.18 -7.83 -8.39
C ILE A 126 10.82 -7.64 -7.02
N LEU A 127 9.99 -7.67 -5.98
CA LEU A 127 10.46 -7.57 -4.60
C LEU A 127 11.20 -8.86 -4.19
N LEU A 128 12.42 -8.71 -3.69
CA LEU A 128 13.12 -9.78 -3.01
C LEU A 128 12.75 -9.77 -1.53
N SER A 129 12.04 -10.82 -1.10
CA SER A 129 11.51 -10.91 0.28
C SER A 129 12.59 -10.70 1.33
N GLU A 130 12.24 -10.02 2.41
CA GLU A 130 13.08 -9.90 3.61
C GLU A 130 13.44 -11.26 4.21
N ALA A 131 12.61 -12.27 4.00
CA ALA A 131 12.89 -13.65 4.42
C ALA A 131 14.22 -14.16 3.86
N ALA A 132 14.64 -13.75 2.65
CA ALA A 132 15.93 -14.11 2.10
C ALA A 132 17.10 -13.68 3.01
N ARG A 133 17.02 -12.47 3.60
CA ARG A 133 18.01 -12.00 4.58
C ARG A 133 17.85 -12.70 5.92
N GLY A 134 16.62 -13.01 6.31
CA GLY A 134 16.32 -13.81 7.50
C GLY A 134 16.91 -15.21 7.47
N GLU A 135 16.94 -15.82 6.28
CA GLU A 135 17.54 -17.14 6.03
C GLU A 135 19.05 -17.08 5.73
N GLY A 136 19.71 -15.96 6.02
CA GLY A 136 21.15 -15.80 5.91
C GLY A 136 21.66 -15.12 4.64
N GLY A 137 20.77 -14.54 3.83
CA GLY A 137 21.16 -13.74 2.66
C GLY A 137 21.99 -12.53 3.05
N ILE A 138 23.08 -12.27 2.32
CA ILE A 138 24.05 -11.21 2.57
C ILE A 138 23.97 -10.17 1.46
N LEU A 139 23.93 -8.90 1.84
CA LEU A 139 24.01 -7.76 0.92
C LEU A 139 25.48 -7.41 0.66
N ARG A 140 25.88 -7.40 -0.61
CA ARG A 140 27.23 -7.04 -1.03
C ARG A 140 27.18 -5.93 -2.07
N ASN A 141 28.13 -5.01 -1.97
CA ASN A 141 28.35 -4.00 -3.01
C ASN A 141 29.13 -4.57 -4.20
N ALA A 142 29.40 -3.74 -5.21
CA ALA A 142 30.13 -4.15 -6.42
C ALA A 142 31.55 -4.64 -6.15
N SER A 143 32.19 -4.20 -5.07
CA SER A 143 33.51 -4.69 -4.64
C SER A 143 33.47 -6.00 -3.84
N GLY A 144 32.26 -6.56 -3.62
CA GLY A 144 32.08 -7.78 -2.85
C GLY A 144 32.04 -7.59 -1.33
N GLU A 145 32.13 -6.35 -0.86
CA GLU A 145 32.08 -6.04 0.57
C GLU A 145 30.67 -6.22 1.14
N ARG A 146 30.55 -6.81 2.32
CA ARG A 146 29.34 -6.84 3.11
C ARG A 146 29.12 -5.51 3.83
N PHE A 147 28.65 -4.50 3.10
CA PHE A 147 28.65 -3.10 3.53
C PHE A 147 27.79 -2.84 4.79
N MET A 148 26.77 -3.66 5.06
CA MET A 148 25.93 -3.50 6.25
C MET A 148 26.69 -3.64 7.58
N GLU A 149 27.87 -4.25 7.58
CA GLU A 149 28.73 -4.30 8.78
C GLU A 149 29.22 -2.93 9.23
N ARG A 150 29.32 -1.96 8.31
CA ARG A 150 29.68 -0.57 8.63
C ARG A 150 28.52 0.22 9.25
N TYR A 151 27.29 -0.04 8.78
CA TYR A 151 26.12 0.75 9.18
C TYR A 151 25.38 0.16 10.37
N ALA A 152 25.40 -1.14 10.53
CA ALA A 152 24.70 -1.86 11.60
C ALA A 152 25.48 -3.09 12.05
N PRO A 153 26.64 -2.93 12.73
CA PRO A 153 27.56 -4.05 13.03
C PRO A 153 26.93 -5.17 13.85
N ALA A 154 25.95 -4.87 14.71
CA ALA A 154 25.30 -5.86 15.58
C ALA A 154 24.29 -6.72 14.84
N ILE A 155 23.48 -6.13 13.93
CA ILE A 155 22.34 -6.80 13.28
C ILE A 155 22.54 -6.94 11.77
N LYS A 156 23.52 -6.28 11.20
CA LYS A 156 23.98 -6.35 9.81
C LYS A 156 22.80 -6.27 8.81
N ASP A 157 22.67 -7.25 7.94
CA ASP A 157 21.65 -7.30 6.89
C ASP A 157 20.21 -7.38 7.42
N LEU A 158 20.02 -7.66 8.71
CA LEU A 158 18.72 -7.65 9.40
C LEU A 158 18.37 -6.29 10.01
N ALA A 159 19.12 -5.24 9.68
CA ALA A 159 18.79 -3.87 10.08
C ALA A 159 17.41 -3.44 9.55
N PRO A 160 16.75 -2.44 10.19
CA PRO A 160 15.51 -1.86 9.72
C PRO A 160 15.57 -1.44 8.25
N ARG A 161 14.45 -1.55 7.55
CA ARG A 161 14.37 -1.35 6.08
C ARG A 161 14.89 0.01 5.64
N ASP A 162 14.58 1.07 6.38
CA ASP A 162 15.03 2.43 6.08
C ASP A 162 16.55 2.56 6.20
N MET A 163 17.15 1.90 7.17
CA MET A 163 18.62 1.89 7.36
C MET A 163 19.30 1.14 6.20
N VAL A 164 18.75 -0.03 5.81
CA VAL A 164 19.27 -0.79 4.68
C VAL A 164 19.14 0.01 3.38
N ALA A 165 17.98 0.61 3.13
CA ALA A 165 17.73 1.41 1.92
C ALA A 165 18.71 2.62 1.83
N ARG A 166 18.93 3.33 2.92
CA ARG A 166 19.91 4.43 2.96
C ARG A 166 21.34 3.96 2.76
N ALA A 167 21.70 2.82 3.36
CA ALA A 167 23.05 2.26 3.18
C ALA A 167 23.32 1.79 1.75
N MET A 168 22.29 1.39 1.01
CA MET A 168 22.40 1.01 -0.41
C MET A 168 22.49 2.22 -1.35
N ALA A 169 21.99 3.38 -0.93
CA ALA A 169 22.04 4.62 -1.72
C ALA A 169 23.38 5.36 -1.59
N ASN A 170 24.19 5.05 -0.58
CA ASN A 170 25.51 5.62 -0.30
C ASN A 170 26.64 4.74 -0.89
#